data_f345ce14cfddc636c9b6ca038d79f752
#
_entry.id   f345ce14cfddc636c9b6ca038d79f752
#
_cell.length_a   1.000
_cell.length_b   1.000
_cell.length_c   1.000
_cell.angle_alpha   90.00
_cell.angle_beta   90.00
_cell.angle_gamma   90.00
#
_symmetry.space_group_name_H-M   'P 1'
#
loop_
_entity.id
_entity.type
_entity.pdbx_description
1 polymer ?
#
loop_
_entity_poly.entity_id
_entity_poly.type
_entity_poly.pdbx_seq_one_letter_code
_entity_poly.pdbx_strand_id
1 'polypeptide(L)'
;MKNIISNAIQIEELKQLRKSVGLTQREICEVLGIPIRTWEDWESGRRTMPDYTLRMLSYYIHMKIQNNNDTYSISIIKDEKNRNIVVINDVRFRGRQGIKWEEVEKYLLQYVGESYEILETADIVYIGSDFPAEFKGSGDTKRLKGTQAKAKANSTLEIPLLLKYATNKRWQENYKSKHKTDAKHGWYRFTTRFALPVYTDDNSLSRYNIFRIEMLIRHASDGKLYLYDMVNVKKEAGTPPQH
;
A
#
# COMPACT_ATOMS: atom_id res chain seq x y z
N MET A 1 26.31 23.63 -24.44
CA MET A 1 25.34 22.80 -25.20
C MET A 1 24.75 21.63 -24.40
N LYS A 2 25.51 20.78 -23.66
CA LYS A 2 24.95 19.65 -22.88
C LYS A 2 23.88 20.04 -21.85
N ASN A 3 24.01 21.17 -21.13
CA ASN A 3 23.04 21.57 -20.09
C ASN A 3 21.69 22.07 -20.65
N ILE A 4 21.66 22.64 -21.86
CA ILE A 4 20.42 23.16 -22.48
C ILE A 4 19.54 21.99 -22.97
N ILE A 5 20.15 20.97 -23.58
CA ILE A 5 19.45 19.78 -24.07
C ILE A 5 18.87 18.99 -22.88
N SER A 6 19.64 18.87 -21.80
CA SER A 6 19.18 18.23 -20.57
C SER A 6 17.98 18.94 -19.93
N ASN A 7 17.99 20.26 -19.88
CA ASN A 7 16.90 21.06 -19.30
C ASN A 7 15.62 20.97 -20.16
N ALA A 8 15.73 20.97 -21.50
CA ALA A 8 14.59 20.85 -22.41
C ALA A 8 13.88 19.49 -22.26
N ILE A 9 14.64 18.40 -22.12
CA ILE A 9 14.08 17.05 -21.89
C ILE A 9 13.35 17.01 -20.55
N GLN A 10 13.95 17.54 -19.49
CA GLN A 10 13.36 17.57 -18.16
C GLN A 10 12.10 18.44 -18.08
N ILE A 11 12.03 19.54 -18.85
CA ILE A 11 10.82 20.37 -18.93
C ILE A 11 9.69 19.62 -19.65
N GLU A 12 9.98 18.87 -20.72
CA GLU A 12 8.95 18.06 -21.38
C GLU A 12 8.46 16.92 -20.46
N GLU A 13 9.35 16.28 -19.72
CA GLU A 13 8.98 15.29 -18.69
C GLU A 13 8.08 15.92 -17.60
N LEU A 14 8.44 17.11 -17.11
CA LEU A 14 7.64 17.87 -16.14
C LEU A 14 6.24 18.20 -16.68
N LYS A 15 6.16 18.59 -17.95
CA LYS A 15 4.90 18.89 -18.65
C LYS A 15 4.01 17.66 -18.79
N GLN A 16 4.58 16.50 -19.15
CA GLN A 16 3.86 15.23 -19.20
C GLN A 16 3.37 14.81 -17.82
N LEU A 17 4.23 14.94 -16.82
CA LEU A 17 3.91 14.63 -15.42
C LEU A 17 2.77 15.53 -14.91
N ARG A 18 2.78 16.83 -15.18
CA ARG A 18 1.70 17.78 -14.85
C ARG A 18 0.37 17.35 -15.48
N LYS A 19 0.41 17.01 -16.78
CA LYS A 19 -0.78 16.57 -17.52
C LYS A 19 -1.35 15.24 -16.97
N SER A 20 -0.48 14.31 -16.56
CA SER A 20 -0.91 13.01 -16.03
C SER A 20 -1.73 13.12 -14.74
N VAL A 21 -1.55 14.21 -13.98
CA VAL A 21 -2.33 14.50 -12.77
C VAL A 21 -3.49 15.48 -13.00
N GLY A 22 -3.78 15.79 -14.27
CA GLY A 22 -4.89 16.69 -14.64
C GLY A 22 -4.67 18.17 -14.29
N LEU A 23 -3.46 18.59 -13.87
CA LEU A 23 -3.19 19.97 -13.51
C LEU A 23 -3.03 20.85 -14.75
N THR A 24 -3.77 21.95 -14.80
CA THR A 24 -3.57 23.00 -15.79
C THR A 24 -2.37 23.89 -15.43
N GLN A 25 -1.83 24.62 -16.40
CA GLN A 25 -0.78 25.61 -16.15
C GLN A 25 -1.23 26.68 -15.15
N ARG A 26 -2.50 27.10 -15.24
CA ARG A 26 -3.08 28.11 -14.34
C ARG A 26 -3.12 27.63 -12.91
N GLU A 27 -3.63 26.41 -12.67
CA GLU A 27 -3.73 25.84 -11.32
C GLU A 27 -2.38 25.70 -10.64
N ILE A 28 -1.36 25.20 -11.35
CA ILE A 28 -0.02 25.06 -10.77
C ILE A 28 0.60 26.44 -10.49
N CYS A 29 0.37 27.42 -11.36
CA CYS A 29 0.82 28.80 -11.17
C CYS A 29 0.16 29.48 -9.97
N GLU A 30 -1.14 29.31 -9.79
CA GLU A 30 -1.88 29.86 -8.66
C GLU A 30 -1.39 29.28 -7.33
N VAL A 31 -1.22 27.96 -7.26
CA VAL A 31 -0.76 27.27 -6.03
C VAL A 31 0.67 27.67 -5.65
N LEU A 32 1.56 27.85 -6.63
CA LEU A 32 2.98 28.10 -6.38
C LEU A 32 3.36 29.59 -6.44
N GLY A 33 2.39 30.48 -6.70
CA GLY A 33 2.64 31.92 -6.83
C GLY A 33 3.54 32.27 -8.01
N ILE A 34 3.54 31.47 -9.08
CA ILE A 34 4.36 31.67 -10.28
C ILE A 34 3.51 32.42 -11.32
N PRO A 35 3.99 33.54 -11.89
CA PRO A 35 3.29 34.24 -12.97
C PRO A 35 3.10 33.31 -14.17
N ILE A 36 1.88 33.23 -14.71
CA ILE A 36 1.53 32.32 -15.84
C ILE A 36 2.47 32.51 -17.04
N ARG A 37 2.82 33.77 -17.35
CA ARG A 37 3.73 34.06 -18.44
C ARG A 37 5.13 33.49 -18.23
N THR A 38 5.61 33.45 -17.00
CA THR A 38 6.91 32.84 -16.66
C THR A 38 6.85 31.31 -16.89
N TRP A 39 5.73 30.69 -16.53
CA TRP A 39 5.50 29.25 -16.76
C TRP A 39 5.47 28.93 -18.26
N GLU A 40 4.69 29.71 -19.05
CA GLU A 40 4.62 29.57 -20.50
C GLU A 40 5.97 29.73 -21.18
N ASP A 41 6.80 30.68 -20.72
CA ASP A 41 8.14 30.89 -21.21
C ASP A 41 9.07 29.71 -20.94
N TRP A 42 8.91 29.05 -19.80
CA TRP A 42 9.66 27.82 -19.46
C TRP A 42 9.19 26.63 -20.32
N GLU A 43 7.89 26.35 -20.40
CA GLU A 43 7.36 25.23 -21.19
C GLU A 43 7.56 25.42 -22.70
N SER A 44 7.68 26.64 -23.19
CA SER A 44 7.98 26.94 -24.59
C SER A 44 9.47 27.01 -24.93
N GLY A 45 10.33 26.90 -23.90
CA GLY A 45 11.79 27.04 -24.08
C GLY A 45 12.30 28.45 -24.34
N ARG A 46 11.43 29.48 -24.24
CA ARG A 46 11.84 30.89 -24.37
C ARG A 46 12.74 31.36 -23.23
N ARG A 47 12.60 30.74 -22.06
CA ARG A 47 13.45 30.93 -20.89
C ARG A 47 13.84 29.57 -20.30
N THR A 48 15.09 29.53 -19.82
CA THR A 48 15.58 28.34 -19.11
C THR A 48 15.01 28.33 -17.67
N MET A 49 14.39 27.23 -17.27
CA MET A 49 13.97 27.06 -15.90
C MET A 49 15.18 26.77 -15.01
N PRO A 50 15.32 27.43 -13.85
CA PRO A 50 16.39 27.10 -12.91
C PRO A 50 16.30 25.67 -12.41
N ASP A 51 17.41 24.98 -12.29
CA ASP A 51 17.46 23.56 -11.89
C ASP A 51 16.79 23.27 -10.52
N TYR A 52 16.95 24.22 -9.58
CA TYR A 52 16.29 24.07 -8.27
C TYR A 52 14.76 24.18 -8.38
N THR A 53 14.26 25.07 -9.25
CA THR A 53 12.83 25.22 -9.53
C THR A 53 12.27 23.96 -10.17
N LEU A 54 12.97 23.41 -11.16
CA LEU A 54 12.58 22.19 -11.84
C LEU A 54 12.47 21.01 -10.83
N ARG A 55 13.46 20.85 -9.96
CA ARG A 55 13.45 19.82 -8.90
C ARG A 55 12.30 20.03 -7.91
N MET A 56 12.06 21.25 -7.45
CA MET A 56 10.92 21.55 -6.57
C MET A 56 9.57 21.26 -7.22
N LEU A 57 9.40 21.62 -8.49
CA LEU A 57 8.17 21.37 -9.24
C LEU A 57 7.94 19.88 -9.47
N SER A 58 8.98 19.15 -9.87
CA SER A 58 8.90 17.69 -10.00
C SER A 58 8.51 17.05 -8.68
N TYR A 59 9.12 17.43 -7.57
CA TYR A 59 8.77 16.95 -6.23
C TYR A 59 7.32 17.29 -5.87
N TYR A 60 6.89 18.54 -6.10
CA TYR A 60 5.51 18.96 -5.83
C TYR A 60 4.49 18.15 -6.62
N ILE A 61 4.73 17.92 -7.92
CA ILE A 61 3.83 17.15 -8.76
C ILE A 61 3.83 15.66 -8.34
N HIS A 62 4.99 15.09 -8.00
CA HIS A 62 5.06 13.73 -7.44
C HIS A 62 4.30 13.61 -6.13
N MET A 63 4.41 14.59 -5.23
CA MET A 63 3.60 14.65 -4.01
C MET A 63 2.10 14.76 -4.33
N LYS A 64 1.74 15.51 -5.39
CA LYS A 64 0.34 15.59 -5.88
C LYS A 64 -0.11 14.27 -6.51
N ILE A 65 0.75 13.54 -7.20
CA ILE A 65 0.46 12.18 -7.70
C ILE A 65 0.22 11.23 -6.53
N GLN A 66 1.09 11.26 -5.54
CA GLN A 66 0.92 10.49 -4.31
C GLN A 66 -0.37 10.89 -3.59
N ASN A 67 -0.63 12.21 -3.45
CA ASN A 67 -1.85 12.73 -2.82
C ASN A 67 -3.10 12.59 -3.71
N ASN A 68 -3.01 12.53 -5.04
CA ASN A 68 -4.15 12.24 -5.93
C ASN A 68 -4.42 10.72 -6.04
N ASN A 69 -3.41 9.88 -5.82
CA ASN A 69 -3.61 8.47 -5.46
C ASN A 69 -4.18 8.36 -4.03
N ASP A 70 -3.92 9.36 -3.19
CA ASP A 70 -4.53 9.65 -1.89
C ASP A 70 -5.75 10.60 -2.01
N THR A 71 -6.52 10.55 -3.10
CA THR A 71 -7.78 11.31 -3.21
C THR A 71 -8.67 10.92 -2.04
N TYR A 72 -8.54 11.64 -0.90
CA TYR A 72 -9.35 11.49 0.32
C TYR A 72 -9.72 10.04 0.69
N SER A 73 -8.85 9.10 0.35
CA SER A 73 -9.05 7.75 0.81
C SER A 73 -8.58 7.71 2.25
N ILE A 74 -9.54 7.76 3.16
CA ILE A 74 -9.26 7.51 4.56
C ILE A 74 -8.52 6.18 4.63
N SER A 75 -7.20 6.23 4.86
CA SER A 75 -6.38 5.02 4.95
C SER A 75 -6.48 4.37 6.32
N ILE A 76 -6.88 5.13 7.34
CA ILE A 76 -7.02 4.67 8.72
C ILE A 76 -8.30 5.26 9.32
N ILE A 77 -9.12 4.39 9.88
CA ILE A 77 -10.23 4.77 10.76
C ILE A 77 -9.99 4.19 12.15
N LYS A 78 -10.70 4.71 13.14
CA LYS A 78 -10.65 4.19 14.51
C LYS A 78 -11.98 3.60 14.93
N ASP A 79 -11.93 2.53 15.70
CA ASP A 79 -13.13 1.99 16.33
C ASP A 79 -13.45 2.72 17.66
N GLU A 80 -14.55 2.34 18.30
CA GLU A 80 -15.01 2.88 19.58
C GLU A 80 -13.96 2.77 20.71
N LYS A 81 -13.02 1.84 20.60
CA LYS A 81 -11.90 1.65 21.53
C LYS A 81 -10.60 2.34 21.09
N ASN A 82 -10.71 3.29 20.14
CA ASN A 82 -9.58 4.04 19.57
C ASN A 82 -8.50 3.15 18.88
N ARG A 83 -8.85 1.93 18.44
CA ARG A 83 -7.94 1.02 17.75
C ARG A 83 -7.95 1.31 16.25
N ASN A 84 -6.78 1.29 15.62
CA ASN A 84 -6.62 1.53 14.21
C ASN A 84 -7.22 0.41 13.35
N ILE A 85 -7.87 0.78 12.25
CA ILE A 85 -8.39 -0.09 11.20
C ILE A 85 -7.89 0.48 9.88
N VAL A 86 -7.11 -0.30 9.14
CA VAL A 86 -6.60 0.10 7.82
C VAL A 86 -7.73 0.00 6.80
N VAL A 87 -8.03 1.08 6.09
CA VAL A 87 -9.05 1.07 5.02
C VAL A 87 -8.37 0.75 3.70
N ILE A 88 -8.84 -0.30 3.03
CA ILE A 88 -8.38 -0.69 1.70
C ILE A 88 -9.40 -0.19 0.67
N ASN A 89 -9.11 0.97 0.10
CA ASN A 89 -10.05 1.66 -0.80
C ASN A 89 -10.08 1.04 -2.21
N ASP A 90 -8.95 0.59 -2.73
CA ASP A 90 -8.88 -0.13 -4.01
C ASP A 90 -9.19 -1.61 -3.82
N VAL A 91 -10.46 -1.99 -3.95
CA VAL A 91 -10.87 -3.40 -3.90
C VAL A 91 -10.67 -4.02 -5.28
N ARG A 92 -9.48 -4.57 -5.52
CA ARG A 92 -9.04 -5.08 -6.82
C ARG A 92 -9.45 -6.53 -7.09
N PHE A 93 -9.32 -7.40 -6.08
CA PHE A 93 -9.59 -8.84 -6.23
C PHE A 93 -11.07 -9.16 -5.97
N ARG A 94 -11.91 -9.06 -7.03
CA ARG A 94 -13.38 -9.14 -6.92
C ARG A 94 -14.01 -10.43 -7.46
N GLY A 95 -13.24 -11.36 -8.00
CA GLY A 95 -13.68 -12.53 -8.78
C GLY A 95 -15.07 -13.12 -8.38
N ARG A 96 -15.99 -13.21 -9.34
CA ARG A 96 -17.33 -13.82 -9.12
C ARG A 96 -17.23 -15.32 -8.89
N GLN A 97 -16.34 -16.00 -9.59
CA GLN A 97 -16.12 -17.46 -9.54
C GLN A 97 -15.03 -17.87 -8.54
N GLY A 98 -14.46 -16.92 -7.80
CA GLY A 98 -13.36 -17.14 -6.88
C GLY A 98 -12.19 -16.18 -7.10
N ILE A 99 -11.21 -16.24 -6.20
CA ILE A 99 -9.99 -15.44 -6.31
C ILE A 99 -8.97 -16.19 -7.17
N LYS A 100 -8.41 -15.49 -8.16
CA LYS A 100 -7.27 -15.97 -8.94
C LYS A 100 -5.98 -15.69 -8.16
N TRP A 101 -5.56 -16.66 -7.37
CA TRP A 101 -4.41 -16.52 -6.48
C TRP A 101 -3.08 -16.28 -7.23
N GLU A 102 -3.00 -16.64 -8.50
CA GLU A 102 -1.87 -16.33 -9.39
C GLU A 102 -1.74 -14.82 -9.64
N GLU A 103 -2.86 -14.10 -9.74
CA GLU A 103 -2.86 -12.63 -9.88
C GLU A 103 -2.42 -11.96 -8.57
N VAL A 104 -2.84 -12.51 -7.42
CA VAL A 104 -2.41 -12.04 -6.09
C VAL A 104 -0.91 -12.27 -5.89
N GLU A 105 -0.41 -13.47 -6.24
CA GLU A 105 1.03 -13.79 -6.18
C GLU A 105 1.86 -12.81 -7.01
N LYS A 106 1.46 -12.55 -8.26
CA LYS A 106 2.13 -11.56 -9.13
C LYS A 106 2.13 -10.16 -8.50
N TYR A 107 1.03 -9.76 -7.88
CA TYR A 107 0.94 -8.47 -7.21
C TYR A 107 1.91 -8.38 -6.02
N LEU A 108 2.05 -9.46 -5.25
CA LEU A 108 2.94 -9.52 -4.08
C LEU A 108 4.43 -9.37 -4.43
N LEU A 109 4.83 -9.67 -5.67
CA LEU A 109 6.23 -9.54 -6.10
C LEU A 109 6.78 -8.11 -5.95
N GLN A 110 5.93 -7.08 -6.02
CA GLN A 110 6.36 -5.69 -5.86
C GLN A 110 6.90 -5.37 -4.45
N TYR A 111 6.52 -6.15 -3.43
CA TYR A 111 6.99 -5.95 -2.06
C TYR A 111 8.28 -6.70 -1.74
N VAL A 112 8.70 -7.62 -2.60
CA VAL A 112 9.91 -8.45 -2.36
C VAL A 112 11.15 -7.57 -2.27
N GLY A 113 11.89 -7.72 -1.17
CA GLY A 113 13.08 -6.92 -0.85
C GLY A 113 12.80 -5.71 0.04
N GLU A 114 11.52 -5.33 0.21
CA GLU A 114 11.13 -4.25 1.10
C GLU A 114 11.13 -4.68 2.58
N SER A 115 11.11 -3.68 3.47
CA SER A 115 10.96 -3.90 4.91
C SER A 115 10.10 -2.81 5.54
N TYR A 116 9.36 -3.18 6.59
CA TYR A 116 8.40 -2.29 7.26
C TYR A 116 8.52 -2.41 8.77
N GLU A 117 8.37 -1.29 9.47
CA GLU A 117 8.39 -1.23 10.93
C GLU A 117 6.99 -1.41 11.51
N ILE A 118 6.88 -2.22 12.58
CA ILE A 118 5.67 -2.36 13.41
C ILE A 118 5.75 -1.33 14.53
N LEU A 119 4.87 -0.33 14.55
CA LEU A 119 4.93 0.78 15.51
C LEU A 119 4.80 0.35 16.99
N GLU A 120 4.06 -0.72 17.29
CA GLU A 120 3.87 -1.19 18.67
C GLU A 120 5.17 -1.70 19.31
N THR A 121 6.05 -2.30 18.49
CA THR A 121 7.21 -3.05 19.02
C THR A 121 8.54 -2.59 18.43
N ALA A 122 8.54 -1.68 17.46
CA ALA A 122 9.69 -1.27 16.66
C ALA A 122 10.40 -2.44 15.94
N ASP A 123 9.70 -3.57 15.73
CA ASP A 123 10.24 -4.68 14.94
C ASP A 123 10.27 -4.32 13.47
N ILE A 124 11.37 -4.64 12.79
CA ILE A 124 11.51 -4.52 11.33
C ILE A 124 11.18 -5.86 10.69
N VAL A 125 10.15 -5.88 9.83
CA VAL A 125 9.71 -7.07 9.11
C VAL A 125 10.06 -6.96 7.65
N TYR A 126 10.82 -7.92 7.14
CA TYR A 126 11.25 -8.02 5.75
C TYR A 126 10.28 -8.84 4.92
N ILE A 127 10.18 -8.52 3.64
CA ILE A 127 9.42 -9.31 2.66
C ILE A 127 10.42 -10.15 1.83
N GLY A 128 10.46 -11.43 2.12
CA GLY A 128 11.33 -12.38 1.42
C GLY A 128 10.81 -12.76 0.02
N SER A 129 11.68 -13.26 -0.83
CA SER A 129 11.31 -13.73 -2.18
C SER A 129 10.37 -14.94 -2.18
N ASP A 130 10.32 -15.66 -1.08
CA ASP A 130 9.47 -16.83 -0.86
C ASP A 130 8.03 -16.45 -0.46
N PHE A 131 7.81 -15.24 0.07
CA PHE A 131 6.51 -14.81 0.59
C PHE A 131 5.35 -14.92 -0.43
N PRO A 132 5.45 -14.47 -1.70
CA PRO A 132 4.35 -14.57 -2.64
C PRO A 132 3.88 -16.02 -2.88
N ALA A 133 4.83 -16.94 -3.04
CA ALA A 133 4.53 -18.36 -3.27
C ALA A 133 3.95 -19.04 -2.01
N GLU A 134 4.50 -18.75 -0.82
CA GLU A 134 4.03 -19.27 0.44
C GLU A 134 2.61 -18.76 0.76
N PHE A 135 2.35 -17.47 0.54
CA PHE A 135 1.02 -16.87 0.72
C PHE A 135 -0.05 -17.56 -0.15
N LYS A 136 0.24 -17.75 -1.44
CA LYS A 136 -0.66 -18.45 -2.38
C LYS A 136 -0.80 -19.92 -2.01
N GLY A 137 0.32 -20.59 -1.73
CA GLY A 137 0.41 -22.04 -1.48
C GLY A 137 -0.08 -22.49 -0.12
N SER A 138 -0.31 -21.57 0.82
CA SER A 138 -0.61 -21.91 2.20
C SER A 138 -1.92 -22.70 2.36
N GLY A 139 -1.96 -23.55 3.37
CA GLY A 139 -3.17 -24.28 3.73
C GLY A 139 -4.30 -23.36 4.18
N ASP A 140 -3.99 -22.17 4.71
CA ASP A 140 -4.98 -21.16 5.06
C ASP A 140 -5.63 -20.60 3.80
N THR A 141 -4.82 -20.15 2.83
CA THR A 141 -5.31 -19.62 1.54
C THR A 141 -6.20 -20.61 0.78
N LYS A 142 -5.77 -21.89 0.72
CA LYS A 142 -6.51 -22.96 0.00
C LYS A 142 -7.88 -23.28 0.61
N ARG A 143 -8.05 -23.06 1.92
CA ARG A 143 -9.32 -23.31 2.61
C ARG A 143 -10.32 -22.18 2.51
N LEU A 144 -9.86 -20.94 2.25
CA LEU A 144 -10.72 -19.78 2.23
C LEU A 144 -11.63 -19.76 1.01
N LYS A 145 -12.89 -19.36 1.23
CA LYS A 145 -13.91 -19.20 0.18
C LYS A 145 -14.68 -17.89 0.38
N GLY A 146 -15.36 -17.45 -0.68
CA GLY A 146 -16.29 -16.32 -0.64
C GLY A 146 -15.66 -15.03 -0.09
N THR A 147 -16.34 -14.42 0.87
CA THR A 147 -15.95 -13.13 1.45
C THR A 147 -14.59 -13.17 2.13
N GLN A 148 -14.23 -14.26 2.81
CA GLN A 148 -12.93 -14.36 3.49
C GLN A 148 -11.78 -14.47 2.49
N ALA A 149 -11.95 -15.23 1.40
CA ALA A 149 -10.94 -15.29 0.33
C ALA A 149 -10.73 -13.92 -0.32
N LYS A 150 -11.83 -13.18 -0.62
CA LYS A 150 -11.75 -11.82 -1.13
C LYS A 150 -11.06 -10.86 -0.14
N ALA A 151 -11.37 -10.98 1.14
CA ALA A 151 -10.75 -10.15 2.18
C ALA A 151 -9.25 -10.43 2.27
N LYS A 152 -8.82 -11.70 2.32
CA LYS A 152 -7.41 -12.07 2.33
C LYS A 152 -6.68 -11.57 1.08
N ALA A 153 -7.26 -11.73 -0.10
CA ALA A 153 -6.64 -11.26 -1.34
C ALA A 153 -6.48 -9.73 -1.35
N ASN A 154 -7.53 -8.98 -0.95
CA ASN A 154 -7.44 -7.52 -0.95
C ASN A 154 -6.57 -6.97 0.18
N SER A 155 -6.35 -7.70 1.29
CA SER A 155 -5.41 -7.26 2.33
C SER A 155 -3.97 -7.13 1.82
N THR A 156 -3.61 -7.81 0.74
CA THR A 156 -2.28 -7.67 0.11
C THR A 156 -2.03 -6.29 -0.49
N LEU A 157 -3.07 -5.50 -0.74
CA LEU A 157 -2.94 -4.17 -1.34
C LEU A 157 -2.35 -3.13 -0.37
N GLU A 158 -2.44 -3.39 0.95
CA GLU A 158 -2.00 -2.47 2.00
C GLU A 158 -1.08 -3.14 3.04
N ILE A 159 -0.21 -4.07 2.61
CA ILE A 159 0.76 -4.73 3.49
C ILE A 159 1.58 -3.73 4.32
N PRO A 160 2.09 -2.61 3.77
CA PRO A 160 2.85 -1.64 4.54
C PRO A 160 2.07 -1.09 5.75
N LEU A 161 0.83 -0.67 5.55
CA LEU A 161 -0.02 -0.15 6.63
C LEU A 161 -0.48 -1.23 7.60
N LEU A 162 -0.77 -2.43 7.08
CA LEU A 162 -1.16 -3.57 7.92
C LEU A 162 -0.04 -4.01 8.86
N LEU A 163 1.22 -4.00 8.41
CA LEU A 163 2.39 -4.25 9.25
C LEU A 163 2.62 -3.09 10.22
N LYS A 164 2.59 -1.85 9.72
CA LYS A 164 2.81 -0.66 10.55
C LYS A 164 1.88 -0.60 11.77
N TYR A 165 0.61 -0.95 11.58
CA TYR A 165 -0.41 -0.91 12.65
C TYR A 165 -0.75 -2.28 13.24
N ALA A 166 0.10 -3.28 13.01
CA ALA A 166 -0.04 -4.59 13.63
C ALA A 166 0.26 -4.50 15.15
N THR A 167 -0.49 -5.27 15.93
CA THR A 167 -0.46 -5.23 17.39
C THR A 167 -0.50 -6.63 17.98
N ASN A 168 -0.38 -6.72 19.30
CA ASN A 168 -0.56 -7.97 20.05
C ASN A 168 0.44 -9.06 19.62
N LYS A 169 1.74 -8.74 19.73
CA LYS A 169 2.85 -9.66 19.45
C LYS A 169 2.76 -10.92 20.32
N ARG A 170 2.74 -12.09 19.69
CA ARG A 170 2.73 -13.39 20.36
C ARG A 170 3.80 -14.28 19.73
N TRP A 171 4.66 -14.84 20.54
CA TRP A 171 5.65 -15.83 20.11
C TRP A 171 5.07 -17.24 20.12
N GLN A 172 5.51 -18.07 19.18
CA GLN A 172 5.17 -19.49 19.10
C GLN A 172 6.40 -20.28 18.67
N GLU A 173 6.66 -21.37 19.37
CA GLU A 173 7.75 -22.28 19.02
C GLU A 173 7.47 -22.98 17.69
N ASN A 174 8.55 -23.30 16.96
CA ASN A 174 8.45 -24.04 15.71
C ASN A 174 8.44 -25.56 15.99
N TYR A 175 7.29 -26.18 15.98
CA TYR A 175 7.13 -27.63 16.17
C TYR A 175 7.21 -28.43 14.86
N LYS A 176 7.18 -27.77 13.68
CA LYS A 176 7.13 -28.45 12.40
C LYS A 176 8.54 -28.67 11.83
N SER A 177 8.88 -29.93 11.59
CA SER A 177 10.16 -30.32 10.97
C SER A 177 10.40 -29.65 9.61
N LYS A 178 9.35 -29.39 8.82
CA LYS A 178 9.41 -28.71 7.51
C LYS A 178 10.09 -27.32 7.55
N HIS A 179 9.99 -26.60 8.66
CA HIS A 179 10.51 -25.23 8.81
C HIS A 179 11.65 -25.14 9.82
N LYS A 180 12.29 -26.27 10.14
CA LYS A 180 13.31 -26.36 11.19
C LYS A 180 14.53 -25.47 10.89
N THR A 181 14.89 -25.33 9.64
CA THR A 181 16.00 -24.48 9.16
C THR A 181 15.56 -23.03 8.97
N ASP A 182 14.34 -22.80 8.44
CA ASP A 182 13.89 -21.50 8.00
C ASP A 182 13.35 -20.63 9.14
N ALA A 183 12.66 -21.23 10.12
CA ALA A 183 12.15 -20.57 11.32
C ALA A 183 12.91 -21.07 12.56
N LYS A 184 14.23 -20.90 12.55
CA LYS A 184 15.14 -21.41 13.59
C LYS A 184 14.79 -20.86 14.99
N HIS A 185 14.36 -19.61 15.06
CA HIS A 185 14.03 -18.92 16.31
C HIS A 185 12.52 -18.83 16.58
N GLY A 186 11.70 -19.62 15.85
CA GLY A 186 10.26 -19.69 16.01
C GLY A 186 9.49 -18.70 15.14
N TRP A 187 8.28 -18.43 15.59
CA TRP A 187 7.30 -17.64 14.87
C TRP A 187 6.74 -16.53 15.76
N TYR A 188 6.44 -15.39 15.15
CA TYR A 188 5.63 -14.36 15.77
C TYR A 188 4.29 -14.23 15.05
N ARG A 189 3.26 -13.93 15.81
CA ARG A 189 1.95 -13.54 15.30
C ARG A 189 1.62 -12.15 15.80
N PHE A 190 1.20 -11.30 14.88
CA PHE A 190 0.64 -10.01 15.18
C PHE A 190 -0.78 -9.96 14.66
N THR A 191 -1.63 -9.18 15.29
CA THR A 191 -3.01 -8.98 14.85
C THR A 191 -3.13 -7.60 14.21
N THR A 192 -3.77 -7.53 13.04
CA THR A 192 -4.14 -6.27 12.41
C THR A 192 -5.58 -6.31 11.95
N ARG A 193 -6.18 -5.15 11.74
CA ARG A 193 -7.57 -4.99 11.32
C ARG A 193 -7.63 -4.13 10.08
N PHE A 194 -8.51 -4.48 9.16
CA PHE A 194 -8.73 -3.70 7.96
C PHE A 194 -10.21 -3.67 7.58
N ALA A 195 -10.56 -2.69 6.78
CA ALA A 195 -11.90 -2.44 6.30
C ALA A 195 -11.93 -2.45 4.77
N LEU A 196 -12.95 -3.06 4.21
CA LEU A 196 -13.29 -2.99 2.79
C LEU A 196 -14.58 -2.16 2.65
N PRO A 197 -14.60 -1.08 1.86
CA PRO A 197 -15.77 -0.28 1.64
C PRO A 197 -16.83 -1.06 0.87
N VAL A 198 -18.09 -0.83 1.21
CA VAL A 198 -19.26 -1.34 0.50
C VAL A 198 -20.03 -0.14 0.00
N TYR A 199 -20.22 -0.05 -1.30
CA TYR A 199 -20.95 1.00 -1.96
C TYR A 199 -22.35 0.56 -2.32
N THR A 200 -23.28 1.50 -2.37
CA THR A 200 -24.64 1.35 -2.91
C THR A 200 -24.61 1.45 -4.44
N ASP A 201 -25.73 1.18 -5.09
CA ASP A 201 -25.83 1.20 -6.56
C ASP A 201 -25.58 2.61 -7.15
N ASP A 202 -25.82 3.67 -6.39
CA ASP A 202 -25.50 5.07 -6.71
C ASP A 202 -24.04 5.47 -6.43
N ASN A 203 -23.19 4.49 -6.10
CA ASN A 203 -21.77 4.64 -5.77
C ASN A 203 -21.48 5.45 -4.51
N SER A 204 -22.46 5.61 -3.60
CA SER A 204 -22.24 6.18 -2.27
C SER A 204 -21.75 5.12 -1.28
N LEU A 205 -20.88 5.51 -0.34
CA LEU A 205 -20.36 4.60 0.69
C LEU A 205 -21.48 4.22 1.67
N SER A 206 -21.86 2.95 1.68
CA SER A 206 -22.90 2.41 2.58
C SER A 206 -22.34 2.02 3.95
N ARG A 207 -21.25 1.28 3.97
CA ARG A 207 -20.62 0.77 5.20
C ARG A 207 -19.22 0.24 4.92
N TYR A 208 -18.51 -0.09 5.98
CA TYR A 208 -17.29 -0.89 5.94
C TYR A 208 -17.54 -2.33 6.39
N ASN A 209 -17.03 -3.30 5.64
CA ASN A 209 -16.87 -4.66 6.15
C ASN A 209 -15.50 -4.74 6.83
N ILE A 210 -15.50 -4.90 8.15
CA ILE A 210 -14.28 -4.97 8.96
C ILE A 210 -13.84 -6.40 9.10
N PHE A 211 -12.53 -6.61 8.95
CA PHE A 211 -11.88 -7.91 9.10
C PHE A 211 -10.70 -7.80 10.05
N ARG A 212 -10.47 -8.88 10.78
CA ARG A 212 -9.25 -9.12 11.53
C ARG A 212 -8.42 -10.17 10.81
N ILE A 213 -7.10 -9.99 10.78
CA ILE A 213 -6.13 -10.92 10.18
C ILE A 213 -4.92 -11.03 11.09
N GLU A 214 -4.24 -12.17 11.08
CA GLU A 214 -2.98 -12.37 11.78
C GLU A 214 -1.83 -12.38 10.78
N MET A 215 -0.83 -11.52 11.01
CA MET A 215 0.45 -11.54 10.30
C MET A 215 1.30 -12.64 10.92
N LEU A 216 1.60 -13.69 10.16
CA LEU A 216 2.50 -14.79 10.56
C LEU A 216 3.92 -14.43 10.11
N ILE A 217 4.80 -14.21 11.08
CA ILE A 217 6.15 -13.73 10.86
C ILE A 217 7.15 -14.78 11.31
N ARG A 218 8.05 -15.15 10.43
CA ARG A 218 9.13 -16.10 10.65
C ARG A 218 10.32 -15.38 11.29
N HIS A 219 10.85 -15.90 12.40
CA HIS A 219 12.13 -15.49 12.95
C HIS A 219 13.21 -16.42 12.42
N ALA A 220 13.94 -15.94 11.41
CA ALA A 220 14.85 -16.74 10.62
C ALA A 220 16.22 -16.95 11.29
N SER A 221 17.04 -17.82 10.72
CA SER A 221 18.39 -18.14 11.23
C SER A 221 19.36 -16.96 11.19
N ASP A 222 19.12 -15.97 10.33
CA ASP A 222 19.90 -14.73 10.24
C ASP A 222 19.50 -13.68 11.29
N GLY A 223 18.55 -14.01 12.19
CA GLY A 223 18.03 -13.14 13.22
C GLY A 223 17.02 -12.12 12.74
N LYS A 224 16.63 -12.13 11.45
CA LYS A 224 15.63 -11.22 10.90
C LYS A 224 14.23 -11.80 10.97
N LEU A 225 13.27 -10.90 10.94
CA LEU A 225 11.85 -11.21 10.90
C LEU A 225 11.33 -11.10 9.47
N TYR A 226 10.72 -12.18 8.94
CA TYR A 226 10.16 -12.21 7.60
C TYR A 226 8.67 -12.47 7.64
N LEU A 227 7.89 -11.66 6.91
CA LEU A 227 6.47 -11.97 6.69
C LEU A 227 6.36 -13.28 5.90
N TYR A 228 5.63 -14.24 6.44
CA TYR A 228 5.48 -15.56 5.84
C TYR A 228 4.08 -15.78 5.26
N ASP A 229 3.04 -15.38 6.00
CA ASP A 229 1.64 -15.47 5.56
C ASP A 229 0.77 -14.47 6.34
N MET A 230 -0.43 -14.25 5.86
CA MET A 230 -1.50 -13.54 6.57
C MET A 230 -2.67 -14.49 6.74
N VAL A 231 -2.91 -14.93 7.96
CA VAL A 231 -3.79 -16.07 8.27
C VAL A 231 -4.96 -15.67 9.15
N ASN A 232 -5.90 -16.60 9.34
CA ASN A 232 -7.02 -16.47 10.28
C ASN A 232 -7.90 -15.23 10.01
N VAL A 233 -8.21 -14.98 8.73
CA VAL A 233 -9.11 -13.87 8.35
C VAL A 233 -10.49 -14.12 8.93
N LYS A 234 -10.97 -13.18 9.75
CA LYS A 234 -12.30 -13.24 10.36
C LYS A 234 -13.03 -11.92 10.14
N LYS A 235 -14.27 -12.00 9.65
CA LYS A 235 -15.14 -10.84 9.55
C LYS A 235 -15.61 -10.43 10.95
N GLU A 236 -15.51 -9.16 11.26
CA GLU A 236 -16.11 -8.50 12.43
C GLU A 236 -17.41 -7.80 12.03
N ALA A 237 -18.07 -7.15 12.97
CA ALA A 237 -19.27 -6.38 12.68
C ALA A 237 -18.94 -5.24 11.70
N GLY A 238 -19.85 -4.95 10.78
CA GLY A 238 -19.74 -3.77 9.89
C GLY A 238 -19.97 -2.48 10.67
N THR A 239 -19.21 -1.44 10.36
CA THR A 239 -19.40 -0.10 10.93
C THR A 239 -19.97 0.81 9.85
N PRO A 240 -20.99 1.63 10.14
CA PRO A 240 -21.44 2.69 9.26
C PRO A 240 -20.28 3.68 8.99
N PRO A 241 -20.31 4.44 7.86
CA PRO A 241 -19.38 5.53 7.64
C PRO A 241 -19.52 6.53 8.82
N GLN A 242 -18.40 6.94 9.39
CA GLN A 242 -18.41 8.07 10.32
C GLN A 242 -18.38 9.34 9.46
N HIS A 243 -19.44 10.15 9.58
CA HIS A 243 -19.59 11.46 8.95
C HIS A 243 -18.75 12.51 9.67
#